data_068c2728f90fd4d7b1995126464fcbc9
#
_entry.id   068c2728f90fd4d7b1995126464fcbc9
#
_cell.length_a   1.000
_cell.length_b   1.000
_cell.length_c   1.000
_cell.angle_alpha   90.00
_cell.angle_beta   90.00
_cell.angle_gamma   90.00
#
_symmetry.space_group_name_H-M   'P 1'
#
loop_
_entity.id
_entity.type
_entity.pdbx_description
1 polymer ?
#
loop_
_entity_poly.entity_id
_entity_poly.type
_entity_poly.pdbx_seq_one_letter_code
_entity_poly.pdbx_strand_id
1 'polypeptide(L)'
;MARYKLTVCYDGSDYYGFQRQNNLPTVQQKLEEALSTRFQRQITVHPSGRTDAGVHAIAQVVHFDVDSEIKTSSFGYSINTLLPKDIAVTSCEKVSDEFHAQFGAKRKTYLYKICLCKIHSPLKRKYFHICFYDLNIAKMQDACKFFEGEHDFRAFMLANEEKENTVRTIYALSVEQADDEIYIRVTGNGFLHNMVRIIAGTLVDVGRGRIAPEDIPKIIESKRHVGTGKTLDPQGLYLESVEYI
;
A
#
# COMPACT_ATOMS: atom_id res chain seq x y z
N MET A 1 16.62 -10.60 -23.82
CA MET A 1 16.31 -9.45 -22.92
C MET A 1 16.74 -9.83 -21.54
N ALA A 2 17.22 -8.86 -20.74
CA ALA A 2 17.53 -9.08 -19.32
C ALA A 2 16.44 -8.43 -18.46
N ARG A 3 15.99 -9.11 -17.42
CA ARG A 3 14.98 -8.60 -16.48
C ARG A 3 15.63 -7.92 -15.30
N TYR A 4 15.08 -6.76 -14.95
CA TYR A 4 15.53 -5.98 -13.80
C TYR A 4 14.36 -5.68 -12.86
N LYS A 5 14.63 -5.79 -11.57
CA LYS A 5 13.74 -5.42 -10.46
C LYS A 5 14.18 -4.05 -9.94
N LEU A 6 13.22 -3.14 -9.79
CA LEU A 6 13.43 -1.86 -9.11
C LEU A 6 12.60 -1.81 -7.83
N THR A 7 13.18 -1.25 -6.79
CA THR A 7 12.42 -0.77 -5.63
C THR A 7 12.22 0.74 -5.79
N VAL A 8 10.98 1.18 -5.62
CA VAL A 8 10.54 2.54 -5.90
C VAL A 8 9.83 3.12 -4.68
N CYS A 9 10.28 4.29 -4.24
CA CYS A 9 9.63 5.11 -3.22
C CYS A 9 8.89 6.26 -3.91
N TYR A 10 7.67 6.59 -3.45
CA TYR A 10 6.95 7.76 -3.98
C TYR A 10 5.98 8.38 -2.98
N ASP A 11 5.86 9.71 -3.09
CA ASP A 11 4.75 10.48 -2.55
C ASP A 11 3.58 10.41 -3.54
N GLY A 12 2.50 9.73 -3.16
CA GLY A 12 1.33 9.52 -4.02
C GLY A 12 0.36 10.70 -4.07
N SER A 13 0.60 11.79 -3.31
CA SER A 13 -0.35 12.89 -3.09
C SER A 13 -0.88 13.52 -4.38
N ASP A 14 -0.03 13.64 -5.39
CA ASP A 14 -0.36 14.34 -6.63
C ASP A 14 -0.58 13.34 -7.81
N TYR A 15 -0.77 12.04 -7.50
CA TYR A 15 -0.98 10.97 -8.47
C TYR A 15 -2.34 10.29 -8.33
N TYR A 16 -2.93 9.95 -9.46
CA TYR A 16 -4.16 9.16 -9.55
C TYR A 16 -3.88 7.64 -9.43
N GLY A 17 -3.00 7.30 -8.48
CA GLY A 17 -2.55 5.94 -8.18
C GLY A 17 -1.34 5.51 -9.00
N PHE A 18 -1.00 4.23 -8.85
CA PHE A 18 0.17 3.67 -9.53
C PHE A 18 -0.09 3.46 -11.02
N GLN A 19 -1.18 2.76 -11.36
CA GLN A 19 -1.42 2.27 -12.72
C GLN A 19 -1.72 3.40 -13.70
N ARG A 20 -1.10 3.33 -14.90
CA ARG A 20 -1.34 4.25 -16.02
C ARG A 20 -2.84 4.38 -16.32
N GLN A 21 -3.30 5.60 -16.45
CA GLN A 21 -4.66 5.99 -16.82
C GLN A 21 -4.62 7.06 -17.92
N ASN A 22 -5.66 7.13 -18.73
CA ASN A 22 -5.73 8.14 -19.78
C ASN A 22 -5.90 9.53 -19.16
N ASN A 23 -5.03 10.46 -19.58
CA ASN A 23 -5.07 11.89 -19.21
C ASN A 23 -4.94 12.21 -17.70
N LEU A 24 -4.45 11.27 -16.89
CA LEU A 24 -4.22 11.48 -15.47
C LEU A 24 -2.76 11.14 -15.12
N PRO A 25 -2.08 11.96 -14.29
CA PRO A 25 -0.73 11.66 -13.85
C PRO A 25 -0.72 10.43 -12.93
N THR A 26 0.13 9.45 -13.26
CA THR A 26 0.29 8.21 -12.49
C THR A 26 1.76 7.88 -12.29
N VAL A 27 2.08 7.17 -11.22
CA VAL A 27 3.47 6.77 -10.91
C VAL A 27 4.06 5.90 -12.01
N GLN A 28 3.28 4.93 -12.54
CA GLN A 28 3.71 4.07 -13.64
C GLN A 28 4.09 4.87 -14.89
N GLN A 29 3.29 5.88 -15.24
CA GLN A 29 3.58 6.73 -16.39
C GLN A 29 4.93 7.43 -16.23
N LYS A 30 5.21 8.02 -15.06
CA LYS A 30 6.48 8.74 -14.82
C LYS A 30 7.69 7.81 -14.85
N LEU A 31 7.57 6.60 -14.30
CA LEU A 31 8.61 5.58 -14.39
C LEU A 31 8.87 5.14 -15.82
N GLU A 32 7.82 4.87 -16.59
CA GLU A 32 7.92 4.44 -17.99
C GLU A 32 8.49 5.56 -18.89
N GLU A 33 8.12 6.82 -18.67
CA GLU A 33 8.68 7.99 -19.36
C GLU A 33 10.19 8.09 -19.11
N ALA A 34 10.62 8.02 -17.84
CA ALA A 34 12.04 8.10 -17.46
C ALA A 34 12.86 6.93 -18.04
N LEU A 35 12.35 5.68 -17.91
CA LEU A 35 13.00 4.50 -18.46
C LEU A 35 13.07 4.55 -20.00
N SER A 36 11.99 4.96 -20.66
CA SER A 36 11.94 5.08 -22.12
C SER A 36 12.92 6.14 -22.64
N THR A 37 13.05 7.25 -21.92
CA THR A 37 14.06 8.27 -22.20
C THR A 37 15.47 7.72 -22.04
N ARG A 38 15.73 6.98 -20.96
CA ARG A 38 17.05 6.40 -20.67
C ARG A 38 17.50 5.38 -21.71
N PHE A 39 16.57 4.54 -22.20
CA PHE A 39 16.86 3.45 -23.14
C PHE A 39 16.53 3.78 -24.59
N GLN A 40 16.02 4.97 -24.90
CA GLN A 40 15.65 5.44 -26.24
C GLN A 40 14.64 4.47 -26.93
N ARG A 41 13.80 3.83 -26.14
CA ARG A 41 12.72 2.93 -26.62
C ARG A 41 11.61 2.87 -25.58
N GLN A 42 10.43 2.47 -25.99
CA GLN A 42 9.31 2.25 -25.08
C GLN A 42 9.62 1.12 -24.08
N ILE A 43 9.51 1.42 -22.80
CA ILE A 43 9.65 0.47 -21.69
C ILE A 43 8.33 0.42 -20.93
N THR A 44 7.86 -0.79 -20.66
CA THR A 44 6.70 -1.02 -19.78
C THR A 44 7.16 -1.59 -18.45
N VAL A 45 6.60 -1.09 -17.35
CA VAL A 45 6.88 -1.62 -16.01
C VAL A 45 5.69 -2.41 -15.46
N HIS A 46 5.99 -3.47 -14.75
CA HIS A 46 5.02 -4.36 -14.11
C HIS A 46 5.16 -4.28 -12.59
N PRO A 47 4.19 -3.70 -11.85
CA PRO A 47 4.28 -3.54 -10.40
C PRO A 47 3.94 -4.82 -9.65
N SER A 48 4.39 -4.89 -8.39
CA SER A 48 3.97 -5.94 -7.45
C SER A 48 2.48 -5.87 -7.10
N GLY A 49 1.90 -4.70 -7.17
CA GLY A 49 0.49 -4.41 -6.92
C GLY A 49 0.18 -2.95 -7.22
N ARG A 50 -1.11 -2.67 -7.36
CA ARG A 50 -1.59 -1.30 -7.59
C ARG A 50 -1.76 -0.61 -6.24
N THR A 51 -1.49 0.68 -6.20
CA THR A 51 -1.89 1.57 -5.12
C THR A 51 -2.91 2.57 -5.66
N ASP A 52 -3.87 2.95 -4.82
CA ASP A 52 -4.95 3.86 -5.17
C ASP A 52 -4.44 5.31 -5.27
N ALA A 53 -5.28 6.22 -5.79
CA ALA A 53 -4.99 7.64 -5.81
C ALA A 53 -4.68 8.17 -4.40
N GLY A 54 -3.60 8.94 -4.26
CA GLY A 54 -3.15 9.52 -3.01
C GLY A 54 -2.43 8.56 -2.05
N VAL A 55 -2.27 7.28 -2.40
CA VAL A 55 -1.53 6.28 -1.60
C VAL A 55 -0.05 6.35 -1.91
N HIS A 56 0.78 6.30 -0.87
CA HIS A 56 2.24 6.35 -0.96
C HIS A 56 2.88 4.96 -1.04
N ALA A 57 4.16 4.91 -1.34
CA ALA A 57 4.97 3.70 -1.14
C ALA A 57 6.36 4.05 -0.61
N ILE A 58 6.84 3.26 0.33
CA ILE A 58 8.22 3.25 0.79
C ILE A 58 9.03 2.32 -0.10
N ALA A 59 8.46 1.16 -0.47
CA ALA A 59 9.15 0.14 -1.24
C ALA A 59 8.20 -0.61 -2.20
N GLN A 60 7.62 0.10 -3.17
CA GLN A 60 6.95 -0.55 -4.31
C GLN A 60 7.99 -1.28 -5.14
N VAL A 61 7.69 -2.50 -5.56
CA VAL A 61 8.55 -3.27 -6.46
C VAL A 61 7.95 -3.32 -7.85
N VAL A 62 8.78 -3.03 -8.85
CA VAL A 62 8.43 -3.22 -10.26
C VAL A 62 9.50 -4.04 -10.96
N HIS A 63 9.14 -4.70 -12.08
CA HIS A 63 10.11 -5.24 -13.01
C HIS A 63 9.90 -4.71 -14.42
N PHE A 64 10.96 -4.73 -15.21
CA PHE A 64 10.95 -4.40 -16.62
C PHE A 64 12.04 -5.18 -17.36
N ASP A 65 11.91 -5.27 -18.69
CA ASP A 65 12.83 -5.99 -19.55
C ASP A 65 13.56 -5.02 -20.49
N VAL A 66 14.88 -5.24 -20.65
CA VAL A 66 15.74 -4.45 -21.55
C VAL A 66 16.83 -5.31 -22.19
N ASP A 67 17.26 -4.97 -23.40
CA ASP A 67 18.32 -5.71 -24.11
C ASP A 67 19.73 -5.27 -23.65
N SER A 68 19.82 -4.09 -23.02
CA SER A 68 21.10 -3.51 -22.56
C SER A 68 21.44 -4.01 -21.16
N GLU A 69 22.73 -4.20 -20.92
CA GLU A 69 23.21 -4.49 -19.58
C GLU A 69 23.23 -3.22 -18.72
N ILE A 70 22.69 -3.33 -17.49
CA ILE A 70 22.59 -2.21 -16.56
C ILE A 70 23.64 -2.38 -15.46
N LYS A 71 24.43 -1.32 -15.21
CA LYS A 71 25.26 -1.25 -13.99
C LYS A 71 24.36 -0.92 -12.80
N THR A 72 23.84 -1.97 -12.14
CA THR A 72 22.81 -1.87 -11.09
C THR A 72 23.20 -0.96 -9.93
N SER A 73 24.48 -0.94 -9.51
CA SER A 73 24.98 -0.13 -8.40
C SER A 73 24.87 1.39 -8.59
N SER A 74 24.79 1.87 -9.84
CA SER A 74 24.67 3.30 -10.16
C SER A 74 23.38 3.65 -10.88
N PHE A 75 22.56 2.66 -11.19
CA PHE A 75 21.35 2.88 -11.98
C PHE A 75 20.35 3.83 -11.30
N GLY A 76 20.15 3.66 -9.98
CA GLY A 76 19.29 4.54 -9.20
C GLY A 76 19.67 6.03 -9.34
N TYR A 77 20.96 6.34 -9.26
CA TYR A 77 21.43 7.73 -9.46
C TYR A 77 21.07 8.26 -10.84
N SER A 78 21.31 7.48 -11.89
CA SER A 78 21.09 7.94 -13.26
C SER A 78 19.61 8.09 -13.60
N ILE A 79 18.75 7.16 -13.16
CA ILE A 79 17.32 7.22 -13.47
C ILE A 79 16.60 8.29 -12.65
N ASN A 80 17.02 8.53 -11.42
CA ASN A 80 16.44 9.56 -10.55
C ASN A 80 16.67 10.98 -11.08
N THR A 81 17.65 11.21 -11.96
CA THR A 81 17.80 12.52 -12.64
C THR A 81 16.70 12.80 -13.67
N LEU A 82 16.01 11.77 -14.13
CA LEU A 82 14.90 11.84 -15.10
C LEU A 82 13.53 11.77 -14.44
N LEU A 83 13.48 11.38 -13.16
CA LEU A 83 12.23 11.28 -12.38
C LEU A 83 11.89 12.61 -11.71
N PRO A 84 10.60 12.90 -11.48
CA PRO A 84 10.19 14.01 -10.64
C PRO A 84 10.62 13.75 -9.18
N LYS A 85 10.69 14.80 -8.36
CA LYS A 85 11.23 14.74 -6.98
C LYS A 85 10.42 13.89 -6.01
N ASP A 86 9.20 13.60 -6.34
CA ASP A 86 8.24 12.80 -5.57
C ASP A 86 8.27 11.30 -5.91
N ILE A 87 9.14 10.88 -6.85
CA ILE A 87 9.40 9.47 -7.18
C ILE A 87 10.90 9.21 -7.18
N ALA A 88 11.32 8.14 -6.50
CA ALA A 88 12.73 7.74 -6.48
C ALA A 88 12.89 6.22 -6.61
N VAL A 89 13.82 5.78 -7.46
CA VAL A 89 14.32 4.40 -7.49
C VAL A 89 15.39 4.27 -6.41
N THR A 90 15.15 3.41 -5.43
CA THR A 90 16.05 3.19 -4.29
C THR A 90 16.97 1.99 -4.48
N SER A 91 16.56 0.99 -5.28
CA SER A 91 17.42 -0.13 -5.67
C SER A 91 17.13 -0.62 -7.08
N CYS A 92 18.15 -1.25 -7.69
CA CYS A 92 18.06 -1.93 -8.98
C CYS A 92 18.83 -3.24 -8.88
N GLU A 93 18.18 -4.35 -9.29
CA GLU A 93 18.77 -5.68 -9.26
C GLU A 93 18.48 -6.41 -10.57
N LYS A 94 19.45 -7.13 -11.11
CA LYS A 94 19.23 -8.09 -12.19
C LYS A 94 18.59 -9.34 -11.60
N VAL A 95 17.52 -9.82 -12.19
CA VAL A 95 16.77 -10.99 -11.71
C VAL A 95 16.61 -12.02 -12.82
N SER A 96 16.17 -13.22 -12.44
CA SER A 96 15.82 -14.28 -13.40
C SER A 96 14.69 -13.79 -14.33
N ASP A 97 14.69 -14.26 -15.59
CA ASP A 97 13.62 -13.97 -16.56
C ASP A 97 12.26 -14.52 -16.12
N GLU A 98 12.23 -15.47 -15.17
CA GLU A 98 11.01 -16.01 -14.56
C GLU A 98 10.45 -15.10 -13.45
N PHE A 99 11.25 -14.16 -12.95
CA PHE A 99 10.79 -13.26 -11.88
C PHE A 99 9.60 -12.43 -12.35
N HIS A 100 8.54 -12.41 -11.55
CA HIS A 100 7.39 -11.54 -11.80
C HIS A 100 7.04 -10.77 -10.53
N ALA A 101 7.10 -9.43 -10.60
CA ALA A 101 6.89 -8.57 -9.43
C ALA A 101 5.53 -8.82 -8.72
N GLN A 102 4.47 -9.10 -9.47
CA GLN A 102 3.15 -9.35 -8.90
C GLN A 102 2.96 -10.79 -8.44
N PHE A 103 3.21 -11.75 -9.34
CA PHE A 103 2.88 -13.16 -9.08
C PHE A 103 3.92 -13.87 -8.21
N GLY A 104 5.15 -13.36 -8.19
CA GLY A 104 6.21 -13.86 -7.30
C GLY A 104 6.11 -13.36 -5.87
N ALA A 105 5.35 -12.28 -5.61
CA ALA A 105 5.25 -11.70 -4.27
C ALA A 105 4.57 -12.68 -3.30
N LYS A 106 5.24 -12.94 -2.16
CA LYS A 106 4.76 -13.84 -1.09
C LYS A 106 4.10 -13.07 0.04
N ARG A 107 4.65 -11.91 0.38
CA ARG A 107 4.12 -11.04 1.43
C ARG A 107 4.16 -9.58 1.00
N LYS A 108 3.20 -8.82 1.48
CA LYS A 108 3.16 -7.36 1.38
C LYS A 108 2.84 -6.80 2.73
N THR A 109 3.60 -5.79 3.13
CA THR A 109 3.33 -5.04 4.35
C THR A 109 2.86 -3.65 3.98
N TYR A 110 1.74 -3.26 4.56
CA TYR A 110 1.22 -1.90 4.50
C TYR A 110 1.32 -1.24 5.86
N LEU A 111 1.67 0.03 5.84
CA LEU A 111 1.65 0.91 7.00
C LEU A 111 0.54 1.94 6.81
N TYR A 112 -0.34 2.08 7.79
CA TYR A 112 -1.32 3.15 7.84
C TYR A 112 -1.00 4.10 9.00
N LYS A 113 -0.86 5.39 8.69
CA LYS A 113 -0.47 6.42 9.66
C LYS A 113 -1.67 7.29 10.04
N ILE A 114 -1.91 7.45 11.33
CA ILE A 114 -2.96 8.31 11.89
C ILE A 114 -2.29 9.34 12.81
N CYS A 115 -2.68 10.61 12.69
CA CYS A 115 -2.30 11.65 13.62
C CYS A 115 -3.51 12.00 14.48
N LEU A 116 -3.35 11.86 15.81
CA LEU A 116 -4.30 12.32 16.80
C LEU A 116 -4.07 13.81 17.02
N CYS A 117 -5.00 14.66 16.63
CA CYS A 117 -4.86 16.09 16.88
C CYS A 117 -6.23 16.74 17.09
N LYS A 118 -6.28 17.65 18.06
CA LYS A 118 -7.49 18.44 18.34
C LYS A 118 -7.67 19.58 17.34
N ILE A 119 -6.58 19.99 16.70
CA ILE A 119 -6.53 21.07 15.71
C ILE A 119 -5.87 20.51 14.45
N HIS A 120 -6.39 20.85 13.28
CA HIS A 120 -5.85 20.42 11.99
C HIS A 120 -4.35 20.73 11.87
N SER A 121 -3.56 19.73 11.42
CA SER A 121 -2.11 19.87 11.20
C SER A 121 -1.80 20.01 9.70
N PRO A 122 -1.50 21.23 9.21
CA PRO A 122 -1.19 21.43 7.79
C PRO A 122 0.04 20.65 7.30
N LEU A 123 1.02 20.39 8.17
CA LEU A 123 2.24 19.67 7.82
C LEU A 123 2.05 18.16 7.75
N LYS A 124 1.07 17.61 8.48
CA LYS A 124 0.78 16.17 8.49
C LYS A 124 -0.32 15.78 7.50
N ARG A 125 -1.10 16.72 6.96
CA ARG A 125 -2.31 16.45 6.14
C ARG A 125 -2.09 15.60 4.90
N LYS A 126 -0.88 15.64 4.32
CA LYS A 126 -0.54 14.88 3.11
C LYS A 126 -0.02 13.46 3.42
N TYR A 127 0.32 13.18 4.69
CA TYR A 127 1.06 11.98 5.07
C TYR A 127 0.42 11.17 6.19
N PHE A 128 -0.70 11.66 6.74
CA PHE A 128 -1.45 11.04 7.82
C PHE A 128 -2.94 11.19 7.60
N HIS A 129 -3.69 10.21 8.05
CA HIS A 129 -5.11 10.42 8.34
C HIS A 129 -5.25 11.24 9.62
N ILE A 130 -5.95 12.37 9.57
CA ILE A 130 -6.15 13.23 10.74
C ILE A 130 -7.36 12.73 11.52
N CYS A 131 -7.13 12.35 12.78
CA CYS A 131 -8.16 11.86 13.68
C CYS A 131 -8.36 12.86 14.84
N PHE A 132 -9.60 13.34 14.99
CA PHE A 132 -9.96 14.32 16.04
C PHE A 132 -10.56 13.66 17.29
N TYR A 133 -10.56 12.35 17.36
CA TYR A 133 -11.14 11.57 18.45
C TYR A 133 -10.05 10.95 19.30
N ASP A 134 -10.30 10.86 20.61
CA ASP A 134 -9.49 10.04 21.49
C ASP A 134 -9.73 8.56 21.17
N LEU A 135 -8.66 7.79 21.10
CA LEU A 135 -8.70 6.36 20.75
C LEU A 135 -8.13 5.51 21.89
N ASN A 136 -8.83 4.43 22.22
CA ASN A 136 -8.33 3.43 23.15
C ASN A 136 -7.41 2.45 22.39
N ILE A 137 -6.10 2.67 22.48
CA ILE A 137 -5.09 1.88 21.76
C ILE A 137 -5.09 0.42 22.20
N ALA A 138 -5.28 0.14 23.49
CA ALA A 138 -5.33 -1.23 24.00
C ALA A 138 -6.46 -2.04 23.34
N LYS A 139 -7.66 -1.44 23.19
CA LYS A 139 -8.76 -2.10 22.47
C LYS A 139 -8.47 -2.31 20.99
N MET A 140 -7.77 -1.35 20.34
CA MET A 140 -7.34 -1.52 18.94
C MET A 140 -6.35 -2.69 18.81
N GLN A 141 -5.38 -2.80 19.73
CA GLN A 141 -4.42 -3.90 19.79
C GLN A 141 -5.12 -5.26 20.04
N ASP A 142 -6.07 -5.29 20.97
CA ASP A 142 -6.87 -6.50 21.24
C ASP A 142 -7.68 -6.98 20.03
N ALA A 143 -8.12 -6.06 19.18
CA ALA A 143 -8.85 -6.37 17.96
C ALA A 143 -7.97 -6.99 16.86
N CYS A 144 -6.67 -6.69 16.85
CA CYS A 144 -5.76 -7.12 15.78
C CYS A 144 -5.75 -8.64 15.58
N LYS A 145 -5.71 -9.42 16.65
CA LYS A 145 -5.67 -10.89 16.63
C LYS A 145 -6.84 -11.53 15.86
N PHE A 146 -7.99 -10.86 15.80
CA PHE A 146 -9.18 -11.38 15.12
C PHE A 146 -9.14 -11.22 13.60
N PHE A 147 -8.21 -10.42 13.07
CA PHE A 147 -7.96 -10.30 11.64
C PHE A 147 -6.89 -11.28 11.14
N GLU A 148 -6.06 -11.81 12.05
CA GLU A 148 -4.96 -12.71 11.68
C GLU A 148 -5.50 -14.07 11.24
N GLY A 149 -4.78 -14.71 10.31
CA GLY A 149 -5.20 -15.97 9.70
C GLY A 149 -5.80 -15.80 8.32
N GLU A 150 -6.35 -16.92 7.81
CA GLU A 150 -7.02 -16.97 6.51
C GLU A 150 -8.53 -16.73 6.69
N HIS A 151 -9.04 -15.68 6.03
CA HIS A 151 -10.44 -15.30 6.09
C HIS A 151 -10.96 -14.84 4.73
N ASP A 152 -12.26 -14.93 4.53
CA ASP A 152 -12.97 -14.27 3.42
C ASP A 152 -13.19 -12.78 3.79
N PHE A 153 -12.33 -11.91 3.29
CA PHE A 153 -12.38 -10.47 3.56
C PHE A 153 -13.36 -9.69 2.69
N ARG A 154 -14.38 -10.32 2.16
CA ARG A 154 -15.42 -9.65 1.35
C ARG A 154 -16.07 -8.47 2.08
N ALA A 155 -16.27 -8.56 3.39
CA ALA A 155 -16.79 -7.46 4.21
C ALA A 155 -15.88 -6.21 4.21
N PHE A 156 -14.60 -6.38 3.94
CA PHE A 156 -13.57 -5.35 3.92
C PHE A 156 -13.20 -4.89 2.50
N MET A 157 -14.13 -5.00 1.58
CA MET A 157 -14.05 -4.55 0.19
C MET A 157 -15.20 -3.58 -0.10
N LEU A 158 -15.08 -2.71 -1.11
CA LEU A 158 -16.19 -1.85 -1.52
C LEU A 158 -17.38 -2.69 -2.01
N ALA A 159 -18.59 -2.33 -1.59
CA ALA A 159 -19.81 -3.10 -1.81
C ALA A 159 -20.15 -3.33 -3.30
N ASN A 160 -19.66 -2.47 -4.19
CA ASN A 160 -19.96 -2.51 -5.63
C ASN A 160 -18.90 -3.24 -6.46
N GLU A 161 -17.91 -3.86 -5.81
CA GLU A 161 -16.87 -4.61 -6.51
C GLU A 161 -17.20 -6.11 -6.51
N GLU A 162 -17.21 -6.69 -7.70
CA GLU A 162 -17.29 -8.13 -7.88
C GLU A 162 -15.88 -8.72 -8.00
N LYS A 163 -15.51 -9.58 -7.06
CA LYS A 163 -14.27 -10.33 -7.10
C LYS A 163 -14.55 -11.78 -6.72
N GLU A 164 -14.12 -12.70 -7.58
CA GLU A 164 -14.35 -14.15 -7.39
C GLU A 164 -13.64 -14.67 -6.13
N ASN A 165 -12.37 -14.27 -5.94
CA ASN A 165 -11.58 -14.71 -4.79
C ASN A 165 -11.31 -13.55 -3.83
N THR A 166 -12.00 -13.55 -2.69
CA THR A 166 -11.87 -12.57 -1.60
C THR A 166 -11.16 -13.13 -0.36
N VAL A 167 -10.72 -14.39 -0.41
CA VAL A 167 -9.94 -15.03 0.66
C VAL A 167 -8.52 -14.46 0.67
N ARG A 168 -8.09 -13.99 1.85
CA ARG A 168 -6.71 -13.50 2.09
C ARG A 168 -6.22 -14.03 3.42
N THR A 169 -4.89 -14.11 3.54
CA THR A 169 -4.23 -14.45 4.79
C THR A 169 -3.52 -13.21 5.32
N ILE A 170 -3.90 -12.76 6.50
CA ILE A 170 -3.15 -11.77 7.28
C ILE A 170 -2.19 -12.53 8.20
N TYR A 171 -0.89 -12.29 8.02
CA TYR A 171 0.16 -12.93 8.81
C TYR A 171 0.45 -12.20 10.11
N ALA A 172 0.28 -10.88 10.11
CA ALA A 172 0.44 -10.04 11.29
C ALA A 172 -0.33 -8.74 11.12
N LEU A 173 -0.90 -8.25 12.21
CA LEU A 173 -1.52 -6.92 12.31
C LEU A 173 -1.14 -6.31 13.66
N SER A 174 -0.56 -5.13 13.66
CA SER A 174 -0.16 -4.43 14.88
C SER A 174 -0.61 -2.97 14.88
N VAL A 175 -0.80 -2.44 16.09
CA VAL A 175 -1.09 -1.03 16.34
C VAL A 175 -0.07 -0.53 17.35
N GLU A 176 0.68 0.50 16.99
CA GLU A 176 1.67 1.16 17.84
C GLU A 176 1.32 2.63 17.94
N GLN A 177 1.55 3.25 19.10
CA GLN A 177 1.42 4.67 19.30
C GLN A 177 2.77 5.26 19.71
N ALA A 178 3.14 6.37 19.09
CA ALA A 178 4.26 7.20 19.46
C ALA A 178 3.77 8.65 19.50
N ASP A 179 3.71 9.23 20.71
CA ASP A 179 3.16 10.56 20.96
C ASP A 179 1.73 10.72 20.40
N ASP A 180 1.55 11.63 19.44
CA ASP A 180 0.28 11.90 18.77
C ASP A 180 0.08 11.07 17.47
N GLU A 181 0.98 10.13 17.19
CA GLU A 181 0.95 9.32 15.97
C GLU A 181 0.63 7.85 16.28
N ILE A 182 -0.24 7.27 15.45
CA ILE A 182 -0.57 5.85 15.50
C ILE A 182 -0.14 5.22 14.19
N TYR A 183 0.51 4.07 14.29
CA TYR A 183 1.01 3.26 13.20
C TYR A 183 0.32 1.90 13.20
N ILE A 184 -0.46 1.63 12.16
CA ILE A 184 -1.11 0.33 11.95
C ILE A 184 -0.32 -0.38 10.84
N ARG A 185 0.34 -1.51 11.17
CA ARG A 185 1.03 -2.34 10.19
C ARG A 185 0.25 -3.60 9.95
N VAL A 186 0.06 -3.95 8.69
CA VAL A 186 -0.60 -5.18 8.27
C VAL A 186 0.23 -5.90 7.22
N THR A 187 0.56 -7.15 7.49
CA THR A 187 1.30 -8.04 6.59
C THR A 187 0.41 -9.18 6.15
N GLY A 188 0.31 -9.43 4.85
CA GLY A 188 -0.52 -10.50 4.29
C GLY A 188 0.00 -11.01 2.95
N ASN A 189 -0.64 -12.08 2.44
CA ASN A 189 -0.33 -12.64 1.11
C ASN A 189 -0.81 -11.75 -0.05
N GLY A 190 -1.69 -10.80 0.22
CA GLY A 190 -2.27 -9.85 -0.70
C GLY A 190 -3.48 -9.18 -0.08
N PHE A 191 -3.95 -8.12 -0.70
CA PHE A 191 -5.06 -7.32 -0.19
C PHE A 191 -6.10 -7.05 -1.29
N LEU A 192 -7.35 -6.90 -0.88
CA LEU A 192 -8.43 -6.43 -1.74
C LEU A 192 -8.35 -4.91 -1.87
N HIS A 193 -9.04 -4.37 -2.86
CA HIS A 193 -9.15 -2.92 -3.02
C HIS A 193 -9.72 -2.26 -1.76
N ASN A 194 -9.09 -1.21 -1.28
CA ASN A 194 -9.40 -0.51 -0.03
C ASN A 194 -9.33 -1.33 1.27
N MET A 195 -9.00 -2.63 1.24
CA MET A 195 -9.06 -3.53 2.40
C MET A 195 -8.30 -2.96 3.61
N VAL A 196 -7.06 -2.52 3.44
CA VAL A 196 -6.24 -1.98 4.54
C VAL A 196 -6.85 -0.71 5.13
N ARG A 197 -7.42 0.16 4.29
CA ARG A 197 -8.05 1.41 4.72
C ARG A 197 -9.34 1.15 5.49
N ILE A 198 -10.10 0.11 5.13
CA ILE A 198 -11.31 -0.32 5.84
C ILE A 198 -10.94 -0.98 7.17
N ILE A 199 -9.88 -1.83 7.21
CA ILE A 199 -9.36 -2.41 8.45
C ILE A 199 -8.93 -1.29 9.41
N ALA A 200 -8.15 -0.31 8.92
CA ALA A 200 -7.72 0.82 9.73
C ALA A 200 -8.92 1.63 10.27
N GLY A 201 -9.94 1.86 9.45
CA GLY A 201 -11.18 2.53 9.88
C GLY A 201 -11.96 1.74 10.92
N THR A 202 -11.98 0.42 10.78
CA THR A 202 -12.62 -0.48 11.75
C THR A 202 -11.88 -0.44 13.09
N LEU A 203 -10.54 -0.47 13.07
CA LEU A 203 -9.73 -0.32 14.27
C LEU A 203 -9.94 1.05 14.93
N VAL A 204 -10.09 2.13 14.16
CA VAL A 204 -10.45 3.45 14.70
C VAL A 204 -11.82 3.42 15.39
N ASP A 205 -12.83 2.77 14.80
CA ASP A 205 -14.14 2.66 15.44
C ASP A 205 -14.11 1.74 16.67
N VAL A 206 -13.22 0.73 16.72
CA VAL A 206 -12.93 -0.03 17.94
C VAL A 206 -12.30 0.87 19.00
N GLY A 207 -11.29 1.66 18.66
CA GLY A 207 -10.65 2.61 19.56
C GLY A 207 -11.61 3.66 20.14
N ARG A 208 -12.65 4.04 19.38
CA ARG A 208 -13.74 4.94 19.78
C ARG A 208 -14.81 4.24 20.62
N GLY A 209 -14.76 2.92 20.78
CA GLY A 209 -15.77 2.13 21.47
C GLY A 209 -17.09 1.96 20.71
N ARG A 210 -17.10 2.16 19.39
CA ARG A 210 -18.27 1.93 18.52
C ARG A 210 -18.42 0.47 18.10
N ILE A 211 -17.31 -0.25 18.03
CA ILE A 211 -17.23 -1.68 17.71
C ILE A 211 -16.48 -2.34 18.87
N ALA A 212 -17.01 -3.44 19.39
CA ALA A 212 -16.28 -4.24 20.36
C ALA A 212 -15.23 -5.12 19.63
N PRO A 213 -14.01 -5.32 20.18
CA PRO A 213 -13.01 -6.20 19.55
C PRO A 213 -13.59 -7.58 19.20
N GLU A 214 -14.44 -8.13 20.05
CA GLU A 214 -15.07 -9.45 19.92
C GLU A 214 -16.10 -9.54 18.79
N ASP A 215 -16.54 -8.41 18.23
CA ASP A 215 -17.48 -8.39 17.10
C ASP A 215 -16.78 -8.53 15.75
N ILE A 216 -15.44 -8.37 15.68
CA ILE A 216 -14.66 -8.49 14.42
C ILE A 216 -14.90 -9.82 13.71
N PRO A 217 -14.87 -11.00 14.38
CA PRO A 217 -15.16 -12.28 13.72
C PRO A 217 -16.53 -12.30 13.05
N LYS A 218 -17.58 -11.78 13.72
CA LYS A 218 -18.94 -11.71 13.16
C LYS A 218 -19.00 -10.81 11.92
N ILE A 219 -18.25 -9.69 11.94
CA ILE A 219 -18.16 -8.77 10.79
C ILE A 219 -17.53 -9.50 9.61
N ILE A 220 -16.41 -10.21 9.81
CA ILE A 220 -15.73 -11.01 8.77
C ILE A 220 -16.69 -12.07 8.21
N GLU A 221 -17.33 -12.85 9.08
CA GLU A 221 -18.25 -13.93 8.72
C GLU A 221 -19.49 -13.43 7.97
N SER A 222 -19.94 -12.21 8.23
CA SER A 222 -21.09 -11.61 7.55
C SER A 222 -20.91 -11.49 6.04
N LYS A 223 -19.66 -11.37 5.55
CA LYS A 223 -19.31 -11.16 4.14
C LYS A 223 -19.98 -9.92 3.51
N ARG A 224 -20.45 -9.01 4.34
CA ARG A 224 -21.16 -7.79 3.94
C ARG A 224 -20.42 -6.59 4.47
N HIS A 225 -20.36 -5.54 3.68
CA HIS A 225 -19.79 -4.25 4.09
C HIS A 225 -20.72 -3.51 5.08
N VAL A 226 -21.15 -4.23 6.14
CA VAL A 226 -22.03 -3.75 7.20
C VAL A 226 -21.35 -4.02 8.54
N GLY A 227 -21.25 -3.00 9.38
CA GLY A 227 -20.57 -3.11 10.67
C GLY A 227 -19.05 -2.86 10.61
N THR A 228 -18.47 -2.70 9.43
CA THR A 228 -17.09 -2.24 9.27
C THR A 228 -16.98 -0.73 9.53
N GLY A 229 -15.79 -0.26 9.87
CA GLY A 229 -15.48 1.16 9.90
C GLY A 229 -15.46 1.77 8.49
N LYS A 230 -15.43 3.11 8.44
CA LYS A 230 -15.32 3.84 7.18
C LYS A 230 -13.98 3.54 6.48
N THR A 231 -13.97 3.58 5.15
CA THR A 231 -12.72 3.64 4.40
C THR A 231 -12.01 4.94 4.74
N LEU A 232 -10.86 4.85 5.40
CA LEU A 232 -10.07 6.03 5.76
C LEU A 232 -9.37 6.63 4.53
N ASP A 233 -8.89 7.86 4.67
CA ASP A 233 -8.27 8.62 3.59
C ASP A 233 -6.99 7.95 3.06
N PRO A 234 -6.68 8.08 1.74
CA PRO A 234 -5.55 7.36 1.13
C PRO A 234 -4.19 7.86 1.59
N GLN A 235 -4.04 9.15 1.94
CA GLN A 235 -2.77 9.76 2.33
C GLN A 235 -2.17 9.20 3.63
N GLY A 236 -2.93 8.44 4.41
CA GLY A 236 -2.37 7.70 5.55
C GLY A 236 -1.73 6.37 5.16
N LEU A 237 -1.97 5.85 3.93
CA LEU A 237 -1.57 4.51 3.51
C LEU A 237 -0.25 4.50 2.76
N TYR A 238 0.62 3.55 3.11
CA TYR A 238 1.92 3.31 2.50
C TYR A 238 2.10 1.83 2.19
N LEU A 239 2.52 1.48 0.97
CA LEU A 239 3.11 0.17 0.71
C LEU A 239 4.53 0.17 1.31
N GLU A 240 4.72 -0.49 2.44
CA GLU A 240 5.96 -0.45 3.22
C GLU A 240 7.00 -1.43 2.67
N SER A 241 6.60 -2.67 2.35
CA SER A 241 7.50 -3.68 1.78
C SER A 241 6.79 -4.73 0.94
N VAL A 242 7.57 -5.40 0.08
CA VAL A 242 7.15 -6.57 -0.72
C VAL A 242 8.25 -7.62 -0.66
N GLU A 243 7.91 -8.85 -0.26
CA GLU A 243 8.83 -9.97 -0.09
C GLU A 243 8.56 -11.05 -1.14
N TYR A 244 9.66 -11.71 -1.62
CA TYR A 244 9.67 -12.68 -2.73
C TYR A 244 10.24 -14.06 -2.36
N ILE A 245 10.50 -14.31 -1.10
CA ILE A 245 11.09 -15.57 -0.63
C ILE A 245 10.00 -16.51 -0.16
#